data_a6d7866522d6bf5ecf509a3bf88b7736
#
_entry.id   a6d7866522d6bf5ecf509a3bf88b7736
#
_cell.length_a   1.000
_cell.length_b   1.000
_cell.length_c   1.000
_cell.angle_alpha   90.00
_cell.angle_beta   90.00
_cell.angle_gamma   90.00
#
_symmetry.space_group_name_H-M   'P 1'
#
loop_
_entity.id
_entity.type
_entity.pdbx_description
1 polymer ?
#
loop_
_entity_poly.entity_id
_entity_poly.type
_entity_poly.pdbx_seq_one_letter_code
_entity_poly.pdbx_strand_id
1 'polypeptide(L)'
;MTALLLALLAVSGTDAAKTNDISRITSRSIDFDRTEGVIMFAGDVKVDYPGYSMTSDELFVFLKDTNRLSRVVALGNVTISNETRVGYCDRATYNKGRNEVVMYPADKEKAVRLVDNGENKSEVEGEKITFWLDAEQVEIVNSRISVETGDDKRRFLP
;
A
#
# COMPACT_ATOMS: atom_id res chain seq x y z
N MET A 1 -18.04 17.57 6.12
CA MET A 1 -17.69 16.13 6.13
C MET A 1 -16.33 15.85 5.49
N THR A 2 -15.98 16.47 4.41
CA THR A 2 -14.66 16.33 3.76
C THR A 2 -13.49 16.86 4.60
N ALA A 3 -13.69 17.90 5.40
CA ALA A 3 -12.66 18.48 6.26
C ALA A 3 -12.24 17.58 7.44
N LEU A 4 -13.17 16.76 7.94
CA LEU A 4 -12.90 15.85 9.05
C LEU A 4 -12.02 14.67 8.62
N LEU A 5 -12.20 14.22 7.38
CA LEU A 5 -11.45 13.10 6.81
C LEU A 5 -10.00 13.50 6.49
N LEU A 6 -9.82 14.73 5.99
CA LEU A 6 -8.48 15.31 5.75
C LEU A 6 -7.72 15.53 7.05
N ALA A 7 -8.41 15.94 8.11
CA ALA A 7 -7.80 16.09 9.43
C ALA A 7 -7.33 14.74 10.02
N LEU A 8 -8.04 13.66 9.73
CA LEU A 8 -7.71 12.33 10.25
C LEU A 8 -6.44 11.73 9.62
N LEU A 9 -6.19 12.01 8.38
CA LEU A 9 -4.99 11.57 7.66
C LEU A 9 -3.80 12.51 7.92
N ALA A 10 -4.06 13.78 8.22
CA ALA A 10 -3.05 14.78 8.53
C ALA A 10 -2.48 14.67 9.95
N VAL A 11 -3.18 14.00 10.86
CA VAL A 11 -2.75 13.87 12.28
C VAL A 11 -1.58 12.90 12.47
N SER A 12 -1.12 12.26 11.42
CA SER A 12 0.03 11.34 11.53
C SER A 12 1.40 12.02 11.57
N GLY A 13 1.48 13.34 11.42
CA GLY A 13 2.74 14.07 11.49
C GLY A 13 2.75 15.07 12.62
N THR A 14 3.74 15.01 13.47
CA THR A 14 3.99 15.99 14.54
C THR A 14 4.44 17.36 14.00
N ASP A 15 4.65 17.48 12.70
CA ASP A 15 5.03 18.71 12.02
C ASP A 15 3.99 19.12 10.98
N ALA A 16 2.82 19.53 11.45
CA ALA A 16 1.75 20.06 10.60
C ALA A 16 2.17 21.29 9.78
N ALA A 17 3.29 21.91 10.10
CA ALA A 17 3.73 23.16 9.49
C ALA A 17 4.49 22.99 8.16
N LYS A 18 4.85 21.77 7.75
CA LYS A 18 5.72 21.53 6.58
C LYS A 18 5.10 20.69 5.48
N THR A 19 3.91 20.18 5.66
CA THR A 19 3.36 19.23 4.71
C THR A 19 2.17 19.78 3.96
N ASN A 20 2.41 20.12 2.72
CA ASN A 20 1.39 20.04 1.68
C ASN A 20 1.06 18.57 1.34
N ASP A 21 1.18 17.68 2.32
CA ASP A 21 0.92 16.25 2.17
C ASP A 21 -0.59 16.03 2.24
N ILE A 22 -1.24 16.35 1.14
CA ILE A 22 -2.67 16.10 1.00
C ILE A 22 -2.84 14.64 0.59
N SER A 23 -3.16 13.81 1.56
CA SER A 23 -3.72 12.50 1.28
C SER A 23 -5.16 12.67 0.81
N ARG A 24 -5.47 12.15 -0.35
CA ARG A 24 -6.82 12.16 -0.91
C ARG A 24 -7.33 10.74 -0.98
N ILE A 25 -8.53 10.50 -0.43
CA ILE A 25 -9.25 9.25 -0.60
C ILE A 25 -10.53 9.53 -1.37
N THR A 26 -10.76 8.78 -2.43
CA THR A 26 -12.01 8.77 -3.18
C THR A 26 -12.61 7.37 -3.16
N SER A 27 -13.94 7.28 -3.10
CA SER A 27 -14.71 6.04 -3.11
C SER A 27 -16.14 6.32 -3.52
N ARG A 28 -16.91 5.26 -3.82
CA ARG A 28 -18.36 5.40 -4.10
C ARG A 28 -19.16 5.66 -2.84
N SER A 29 -18.77 5.03 -1.73
CA SER A 29 -19.44 5.20 -0.45
C SER A 29 -18.44 5.26 0.70
N ILE A 30 -18.89 5.91 1.77
CA ILE A 30 -18.15 6.00 3.03
C ILE A 30 -19.13 5.77 4.18
N ASP A 31 -18.69 4.99 5.15
CA ASP A 31 -19.41 4.75 6.40
C ASP A 31 -18.47 4.96 7.59
N PHE A 32 -19.00 5.48 8.68
CA PHE A 32 -18.23 5.75 9.87
C PHE A 32 -18.90 5.18 11.13
N ASP A 33 -18.31 4.14 11.66
CA ASP A 33 -18.68 3.60 12.96
C ASP A 33 -17.90 4.30 14.08
N ARG A 34 -18.59 5.18 14.79
CA ARG A 34 -17.99 5.93 15.88
C ARG A 34 -17.72 5.07 17.12
N THR A 35 -18.50 4.03 17.31
CA THR A 35 -18.38 3.14 18.47
C THR A 35 -17.11 2.31 18.37
N GLU A 36 -16.88 1.74 17.19
CA GLU A 36 -15.69 0.93 16.91
C GLU A 36 -14.49 1.76 16.45
N GLY A 37 -14.69 3.03 16.13
CA GLY A 37 -13.63 3.89 15.58
C GLY A 37 -13.13 3.41 14.22
N VAL A 38 -14.05 3.01 13.33
CA VAL A 38 -13.72 2.49 12.01
C VAL A 38 -14.40 3.33 10.94
N ILE A 39 -13.62 3.74 9.93
CA ILE A 39 -14.14 4.34 8.71
C ILE A 39 -14.00 3.32 7.59
N MET A 40 -15.09 3.03 6.90
CA MET A 40 -15.12 2.14 5.76
C MET A 40 -15.37 2.93 4.47
N PHE A 41 -14.50 2.74 3.51
CA PHE A 41 -14.64 3.23 2.14
C PHE A 41 -14.93 2.02 1.25
N ALA A 42 -15.92 2.11 0.40
CA ALA A 42 -16.29 1.02 -0.50
C ALA A 42 -16.55 1.50 -1.92
N GLY A 43 -16.13 0.70 -2.86
CA GLY A 43 -16.31 0.87 -4.31
C GLY A 43 -15.27 1.82 -4.93
N ASP A 44 -14.45 1.29 -5.80
CA ASP A 44 -13.41 2.02 -6.55
C ASP A 44 -12.59 2.97 -5.65
N VAL A 45 -12.07 2.43 -4.57
CA VAL A 45 -11.29 3.22 -3.61
C VAL A 45 -9.95 3.61 -4.24
N LYS A 46 -9.64 4.88 -4.19
CA LYS A 46 -8.34 5.41 -4.59
C LYS A 46 -7.77 6.28 -3.48
N VAL A 47 -6.54 6.02 -3.12
CA VAL A 47 -5.76 6.79 -2.15
C VAL A 47 -4.57 7.40 -2.86
N ASP A 48 -4.46 8.72 -2.81
CA ASP A 48 -3.29 9.46 -3.28
C ASP A 48 -2.53 10.02 -2.06
N TYR A 49 -1.30 9.60 -1.93
CA TYR A 49 -0.38 10.05 -0.90
C TYR A 49 0.92 10.52 -1.58
N PRO A 50 1.63 11.53 -1.09
CA PRO A 50 2.88 11.97 -1.73
C PRO A 50 3.84 10.83 -2.01
N GLY A 51 4.15 10.61 -3.28
CA GLY A 51 5.03 9.55 -3.75
C GLY A 51 4.38 8.16 -3.88
N TYR A 52 3.12 7.98 -3.44
CA TYR A 52 2.41 6.70 -3.50
C TYR A 52 0.97 6.86 -3.96
N SER A 53 0.48 5.86 -4.64
CA SER A 53 -0.94 5.72 -4.98
C SER A 53 -1.40 4.30 -4.66
N MET A 54 -2.62 4.16 -4.16
CA MET A 54 -3.21 2.86 -3.89
C MET A 54 -4.64 2.82 -4.43
N THR A 55 -5.01 1.67 -4.98
CA THR A 55 -6.39 1.37 -5.35
C THR A 55 -6.84 0.07 -4.70
N SER A 56 -8.11 -0.04 -4.36
CA SER A 56 -8.72 -1.24 -3.79
C SER A 56 -10.24 -1.22 -3.98
N ASP A 57 -10.89 -2.34 -3.71
CA ASP A 57 -12.35 -2.40 -3.71
C ASP A 57 -12.92 -1.81 -2.42
N GLU A 58 -12.26 -2.09 -1.29
CA GLU A 58 -12.65 -1.60 0.03
C GLU A 58 -11.41 -1.13 0.81
N LEU A 59 -11.63 -0.18 1.70
CA LEU A 59 -10.61 0.34 2.60
C LEU A 59 -11.21 0.57 3.98
N PHE A 60 -10.55 0.03 5.00
CA PHE A 60 -10.90 0.21 6.41
C PHE A 60 -9.82 1.01 7.11
N VAL A 61 -10.21 2.10 7.74
CA VAL A 61 -9.32 2.94 8.55
C VAL A 61 -9.71 2.79 10.01
N PHE A 62 -8.82 2.23 10.79
CA PHE A 62 -9.00 2.01 12.23
C PHE A 62 -8.36 3.14 13.03
N LEU A 63 -9.15 3.73 13.90
CA LEU A 63 -8.74 4.83 14.75
C LEU A 63 -8.58 4.35 16.19
N LYS A 64 -7.55 4.82 16.84
CA LYS A 64 -7.36 4.69 18.28
C LYS A 64 -7.77 6.00 18.96
N ASP A 65 -8.47 5.91 20.07
CA ASP A 65 -8.93 7.07 20.85
C ASP A 65 -9.70 8.10 20.01
N THR A 66 -10.53 7.61 19.08
CA THR A 66 -11.45 8.34 18.17
C THR A 66 -10.82 9.19 17.05
N ASN A 67 -9.54 9.57 17.12
CA ASN A 67 -8.94 10.46 16.10
C ASN A 67 -7.49 10.15 15.74
N ARG A 68 -6.88 9.10 16.26
CA ARG A 68 -5.52 8.70 15.88
C ARG A 68 -5.54 7.49 14.98
N LEU A 69 -4.91 7.59 13.82
CA LEU A 69 -4.73 6.46 12.92
C LEU A 69 -3.93 5.35 13.62
N SER A 70 -4.48 4.16 13.64
CA SER A 70 -3.83 2.95 14.17
C SER A 70 -3.43 2.00 13.06
N ARG A 71 -4.37 1.67 12.17
CA ARG A 71 -4.21 0.67 11.13
C ARG A 71 -5.08 1.00 9.94
N VAL A 72 -4.62 0.61 8.76
CA VAL A 72 -5.41 0.65 7.52
C VAL A 72 -5.42 -0.73 6.91
N VAL A 73 -6.56 -1.19 6.42
CA VAL A 73 -6.70 -2.46 5.71
C VAL A 73 -7.38 -2.20 4.37
N ALA A 74 -6.69 -2.52 3.29
CA ALA A 74 -7.23 -2.51 1.93
C ALA A 74 -7.58 -3.93 1.51
N LEU A 75 -8.74 -4.11 0.93
CA LEU A 75 -9.26 -5.41 0.49
C LEU A 75 -9.74 -5.36 -0.95
N GLY A 76 -9.41 -6.41 -1.68
CA GLY A 76 -9.87 -6.67 -3.03
C GLY A 76 -9.13 -5.87 -4.10
N ASN A 77 -8.48 -6.55 -5.04
CA ASN A 77 -7.78 -5.95 -6.18
C ASN A 77 -6.87 -4.79 -5.76
N VAL A 78 -6.06 -5.01 -4.73
CA VAL A 78 -5.19 -3.96 -4.18
C VAL A 78 -3.99 -3.75 -5.08
N THR A 79 -3.79 -2.51 -5.51
CA THR A 79 -2.61 -2.07 -6.24
C THR A 79 -1.97 -0.92 -5.48
N ILE A 80 -0.70 -1.05 -5.16
CA ILE A 80 0.10 -0.01 -4.50
C ILE A 80 1.25 0.35 -5.43
N SER A 81 1.39 1.62 -5.77
CA SER A 81 2.42 2.08 -6.70
C SER A 81 3.17 3.30 -6.18
N ASN A 82 4.43 3.39 -6.55
CA ASN A 82 5.24 4.60 -6.49
C ASN A 82 5.79 4.89 -7.90
N GLU A 83 6.78 5.78 -8.03
CA GLU A 83 7.33 6.18 -9.32
C GLU A 83 7.89 5.01 -10.15
N THR A 84 8.47 4.00 -9.51
CA THR A 84 9.18 2.90 -10.18
C THR A 84 8.61 1.53 -9.92
N ARG A 85 7.84 1.34 -8.85
CA ARG A 85 7.37 0.02 -8.41
C ARG A 85 5.86 -0.04 -8.32
N VAL A 86 5.32 -1.20 -8.68
CA VAL A 86 3.90 -1.51 -8.54
C VAL A 86 3.75 -2.85 -7.83
N GLY A 87 3.00 -2.86 -6.75
CA GLY A 87 2.65 -4.07 -6.01
C GLY A 87 1.19 -4.44 -6.22
N TYR A 88 0.92 -5.72 -6.43
CA TYR A 88 -0.42 -6.28 -6.63
C TYR A 88 -0.69 -7.34 -5.58
N CYS A 89 -1.81 -7.22 -4.89
CA CYS A 89 -2.25 -8.19 -3.88
C CYS A 89 -3.77 -8.13 -3.71
N ASP A 90 -4.32 -8.99 -2.88
CA ASP A 90 -5.75 -8.96 -2.54
C ASP A 90 -6.03 -8.31 -1.19
N ARG A 91 -5.02 -8.25 -0.34
CA ARG A 91 -5.11 -7.58 0.95
C ARG A 91 -3.80 -6.87 1.27
N ALA A 92 -3.88 -5.62 1.67
CA ALA A 92 -2.76 -4.89 2.23
C ALA A 92 -3.14 -4.33 3.61
N THR A 93 -2.23 -4.40 4.56
CA THR A 93 -2.42 -3.87 5.90
C THR A 93 -1.28 -2.91 6.23
N TYR A 94 -1.60 -1.68 6.56
CA TYR A 94 -0.65 -0.72 7.12
C TYR A 94 -0.81 -0.65 8.64
N ASN A 95 0.29 -0.80 9.35
CA ASN A 95 0.36 -0.63 10.79
C ASN A 95 1.20 0.60 11.12
N LYS A 96 0.58 1.60 11.73
CA LYS A 96 1.25 2.86 12.03
C LYS A 96 2.33 2.71 13.11
N GLY A 97 2.08 1.91 14.14
CA GLY A 97 3.03 1.71 15.22
C GLY A 97 4.35 1.08 14.79
N ARG A 98 4.30 0.25 13.75
CA ARG A 98 5.49 -0.40 13.15
C ARG A 98 5.95 0.27 11.87
N ASN A 99 5.17 1.21 11.36
CA ASN A 99 5.37 1.86 10.07
C ASN A 99 5.59 0.85 8.92
N GLU A 100 4.81 -0.22 8.95
CA GLU A 100 4.94 -1.33 8.00
C GLU A 100 3.67 -1.53 7.17
N VAL A 101 3.86 -1.89 5.91
CA VAL A 101 2.82 -2.36 5.01
C VAL A 101 3.05 -3.84 4.73
N VAL A 102 2.04 -4.65 4.92
CA VAL A 102 2.09 -6.09 4.63
C VAL A 102 1.07 -6.41 3.55
N MET A 103 1.54 -7.07 2.50
CA MET A 103 0.73 -7.48 1.36
C MET A 103 0.52 -8.99 1.38
N TYR A 104 -0.74 -9.41 1.20
CA TYR A 104 -1.15 -10.81 1.21
C TYR A 104 -1.91 -11.16 -0.08
N PRO A 105 -1.77 -12.40 -0.59
CA PRO A 105 -2.61 -12.90 -1.67
C PRO A 105 -4.01 -13.27 -1.15
N ALA A 106 -4.95 -13.51 -2.07
CA ALA A 106 -6.31 -13.95 -1.74
C ALA A 106 -6.36 -15.32 -1.06
N ASP A 107 -5.49 -16.22 -1.53
CA ASP A 107 -5.39 -17.60 -1.04
C ASP A 107 -3.95 -18.12 -1.22
N LYS A 108 -3.72 -19.35 -0.76
CA LYS A 108 -2.39 -19.98 -0.81
C LYS A 108 -1.91 -20.35 -2.22
N GLU A 109 -2.79 -20.38 -3.20
CA GLU A 109 -2.45 -20.70 -4.58
C GLU A 109 -2.05 -19.47 -5.39
N LYS A 110 -2.35 -18.27 -4.86
CA LYS A 110 -1.99 -17.00 -5.46
C LYS A 110 -0.76 -16.41 -4.82
N ALA A 111 -0.12 -15.49 -5.51
CA ALA A 111 1.06 -14.79 -5.03
C ALA A 111 0.82 -13.29 -4.97
N VAL A 112 1.52 -12.63 -4.06
CA VAL A 112 1.74 -11.18 -4.13
C VAL A 112 2.79 -10.93 -5.18
N ARG A 113 2.58 -9.93 -6.02
CA ARG A 113 3.47 -9.58 -7.12
C ARG A 113 3.99 -8.16 -6.96
N LEU A 114 5.29 -8.00 -7.06
CA LEU A 114 5.96 -6.70 -7.08
C LEU A 114 6.71 -6.54 -8.38
N VAL A 115 6.40 -5.49 -9.13
CA VAL A 115 7.04 -5.16 -10.41
C VAL A 115 7.88 -3.90 -10.23
N ASP A 116 9.15 -3.97 -10.56
CA ASP A 116 10.04 -2.83 -10.65
C ASP A 116 10.21 -2.43 -12.12
N ASN A 117 9.77 -1.23 -12.47
CA ASN A 117 9.83 -0.66 -13.81
C ASN A 117 11.03 0.30 -13.99
N GLY A 118 11.99 0.29 -13.05
CA GLY A 118 13.23 1.06 -13.16
C GLY A 118 14.15 0.60 -14.29
N GLU A 119 15.42 0.96 -14.24
CA GLU A 119 16.40 0.65 -15.29
C GLU A 119 16.53 -0.85 -15.57
N ASN A 120 16.43 -1.67 -14.54
CA ASN A 120 16.43 -3.13 -14.64
C ASN A 120 15.05 -3.66 -14.27
N LYS A 121 14.22 -3.86 -15.26
CA LYS A 121 12.88 -4.42 -15.05
C LYS A 121 12.99 -5.77 -14.34
N SER A 122 12.36 -5.88 -13.20
CA SER A 122 12.30 -7.11 -12.42
C SER A 122 10.90 -7.34 -11.87
N GLU A 123 10.57 -8.59 -11.69
CA GLU A 123 9.32 -9.01 -11.07
C GLU A 123 9.62 -10.01 -9.96
N VAL A 124 9.03 -9.80 -8.81
CA VAL A 124 9.14 -10.68 -7.66
C VAL A 124 7.75 -11.13 -7.25
N GLU A 125 7.59 -12.42 -7.05
CA GLU A 125 6.40 -13.03 -6.48
C GLU A 125 6.71 -13.65 -5.12
N GLY A 126 5.76 -13.61 -4.21
CA GLY A 126 5.90 -14.23 -2.90
C GLY A 126 4.55 -14.48 -2.24
N GLU A 127 4.55 -15.28 -1.20
CA GLU A 127 3.36 -15.54 -0.38
C GLU A 127 3.00 -14.35 0.51
N LYS A 128 3.99 -13.54 0.85
CA LYS A 128 3.82 -12.33 1.65
C LYS A 128 4.95 -11.37 1.35
N ILE A 129 4.63 -10.10 1.18
CA ILE A 129 5.62 -9.02 1.05
C ILE A 129 5.39 -8.01 2.16
N THR A 130 6.43 -7.67 2.88
CA THR A 130 6.42 -6.66 3.93
C THR A 130 7.37 -5.52 3.57
N PHE A 131 6.88 -4.29 3.69
CA PHE A 131 7.67 -3.07 3.53
C PHE A 131 7.71 -2.30 4.85
N TRP A 132 8.89 -1.80 5.20
CA TRP A 132 9.05 -0.81 6.27
C TRP A 132 9.30 0.55 5.64
N LEU A 133 8.37 1.47 5.82
CA LEU A 133 8.38 2.76 5.11
C LEU A 133 9.51 3.69 5.52
N ASP A 134 10.00 3.58 6.74
CA ASP A 134 11.09 4.38 7.29
C ASP A 134 12.49 3.79 7.06
N ALA A 135 12.57 2.49 6.82
CA ALA A 135 13.83 1.77 6.66
C ALA A 135 14.15 1.40 5.20
N GLU A 136 13.27 1.70 4.25
CA GLU A 136 13.35 1.25 2.85
C GLU A 136 13.65 -0.25 2.69
N GLN A 137 13.23 -1.02 3.67
CA GLN A 137 13.46 -2.46 3.74
C GLN A 137 12.25 -3.22 3.21
N VAL A 138 12.53 -4.31 2.51
CA VAL A 138 11.52 -5.23 1.97
C VAL A 138 11.85 -6.65 2.39
N GLU A 139 10.86 -7.38 2.91
CA GLU A 139 10.94 -8.81 3.18
C GLU A 139 9.93 -9.56 2.32
N ILE A 140 10.36 -10.63 1.69
CA ILE A 140 9.52 -11.45 0.82
C ILE A 140 9.64 -12.90 1.27
N VAL A 141 8.49 -13.49 1.62
CA VAL A 141 8.41 -14.88 2.06
C VAL A 141 8.13 -15.78 0.85
N ASN A 142 8.89 -16.87 0.71
CA ASN A 142 8.80 -17.84 -0.38
C ASN A 142 8.81 -17.17 -1.76
N SER A 143 9.88 -16.45 -2.02
CA SER A 143 10.01 -15.60 -3.21
C SER A 143 10.39 -16.36 -4.48
N ARG A 144 9.86 -15.91 -5.61
CA ARG A 144 10.30 -16.22 -6.95
C ARG A 144 10.64 -14.91 -7.65
N ILE A 145 11.84 -14.81 -8.22
CA ILE A 145 12.34 -13.60 -8.86
C ILE A 145 12.53 -13.86 -10.34
N SER A 146 11.98 -12.97 -11.17
CA SER A 146 12.21 -12.92 -12.60
C SER A 146 12.82 -11.58 -12.96
N VAL A 147 13.95 -11.59 -13.63
CA VAL A 147 14.66 -10.38 -14.08
C VAL A 147 14.74 -10.40 -15.58
N GLU A 148 14.23 -9.37 -16.26
CA GLU A 148 14.54 -9.15 -17.66
C GLU A 148 15.98 -8.61 -17.77
N THR A 149 16.92 -9.47 -18.07
CA THR A 149 18.22 -9.04 -18.52
C THR A 149 18.08 -8.55 -19.96
N GLY A 150 18.18 -7.25 -20.16
CA GLY A 150 18.29 -6.68 -21.50
C GLY A 150 19.40 -7.38 -22.28
N ASP A 151 19.11 -7.64 -23.50
CA ASP A 151 19.80 -8.23 -24.68
C ASP A 151 21.33 -8.53 -24.62
N ASP A 152 21.86 -8.97 -23.52
CA ASP A 152 23.26 -9.42 -23.42
C ASP A 152 23.40 -10.94 -23.54
N LYS A 153 22.47 -11.58 -24.24
CA LYS A 153 22.53 -13.02 -24.55
C LYS A 153 23.71 -13.42 -25.46
N ARG A 154 24.49 -12.45 -25.93
CA ARG A 154 25.62 -12.73 -26.83
C ARG A 154 26.96 -12.96 -26.15
N ARG A 155 27.06 -12.74 -24.84
CA ARG A 155 28.33 -12.84 -24.12
C ARG A 155 28.64 -14.17 -23.45
N PHE A 156 27.69 -15.10 -23.42
CA PHE A 156 27.86 -16.38 -22.74
C PHE A 156 27.75 -17.61 -23.65
N LEU A 157 27.95 -17.45 -24.94
CA LEU A 157 28.20 -18.60 -25.81
C LEU A 157 29.69 -18.77 -26.00
N PRO A 158 30.25 -19.96 -25.69
CA PRO A 158 31.67 -20.25 -25.95
C PRO A 158 32.00 -20.22 -27.43
#